data_6ad8cebd9020e887e840789bdaef2504
#
_entry.id   6ad8cebd9020e887e840789bdaef2504
#
_cell.length_a   1.000
_cell.length_b   1.000
_cell.length_c   1.000
_cell.angle_alpha   90.00
_cell.angle_beta   90.00
_cell.angle_gamma   90.00
#
_symmetry.space_group_name_H-M   'P 1'
#
loop_
_entity.id
_entity.type
_entity.pdbx_description
1 polymer ?
#
loop_
_entity_poly.entity_id
_entity_poly.type
_entity_poly.pdbx_seq_one_letter_code
_entity_poly.pdbx_strand_id
1 'polypeptide(L)'
;MDLAQFREYCLGKPCATESTPFGPDVLVFKVRGKMFALAALDEVPTAVNLKCDPDLALELRDRYEQVMPGYHMNKKHWNTVEIEGGVPDPELRKMIDHSYDLVTKRLRQPKAKVAAQSRRNSTAARRGRR
;
A
#
# COMPACT_ATOMS: atom_id res chain seq x y z
N MET A 1 9.34 2.47 -12.53
CA MET A 1 7.96 2.97 -12.65
C MET A 1 7.96 4.47 -12.44
N ASP A 2 7.35 5.23 -13.32
CA ASP A 2 7.24 6.67 -13.11
C ASP A 2 5.90 7.01 -12.44
N LEU A 3 5.71 8.29 -12.14
CA LEU A 3 4.52 8.73 -11.44
C LEU A 3 3.24 8.45 -12.23
N ALA A 4 3.27 8.66 -13.55
CA ALA A 4 2.09 8.41 -14.38
C ALA A 4 1.70 6.94 -14.38
N GLN A 5 2.69 6.05 -14.43
CA GLN A 5 2.45 4.62 -14.37
C GLN A 5 1.92 4.20 -13.00
N PHE A 6 2.47 4.78 -11.93
CA PHE A 6 2.00 4.53 -10.59
C PHE A 6 0.53 4.94 -10.43
N ARG A 7 0.21 6.14 -10.90
CA ARG A 7 -1.15 6.66 -10.84
C ARG A 7 -2.12 5.77 -11.60
N GLU A 8 -1.73 5.37 -12.80
CA GLU A 8 -2.57 4.51 -13.63
C GLU A 8 -2.83 3.17 -12.95
N TYR A 9 -1.80 2.59 -12.34
CA TYR A 9 -1.95 1.31 -11.66
C TYR A 9 -2.88 1.41 -10.47
N CYS A 10 -2.71 2.47 -9.66
CA CYS A 10 -3.58 2.67 -8.49
C CYS A 10 -5.03 2.89 -8.91
N LEU A 11 -5.27 3.70 -9.93
CA LEU A 11 -6.62 3.98 -10.39
C LEU A 11 -7.26 2.79 -11.09
N GLY A 12 -6.44 1.82 -11.52
CA GLY A 12 -6.95 0.58 -12.10
C GLY A 12 -7.54 -0.37 -11.07
N LYS A 13 -7.31 -0.11 -9.77
CA LYS A 13 -7.90 -0.94 -8.72
C LYS A 13 -9.38 -0.65 -8.58
N PRO A 14 -10.21 -1.68 -8.31
CA PRO A 14 -11.67 -1.48 -8.19
C PRO A 14 -12.04 -0.41 -7.17
N CYS A 15 -12.90 0.50 -7.58
CA CYS A 15 -13.43 1.58 -6.73
C CYS A 15 -12.38 2.57 -6.22
N ALA A 16 -11.20 2.59 -6.83
CA ALA A 16 -10.15 3.51 -6.41
C ALA A 16 -10.45 4.92 -6.93
N THR A 17 -10.19 5.91 -6.09
CA THR A 17 -10.34 7.32 -6.45
C THR A 17 -9.07 8.08 -6.07
N GLU A 18 -8.88 9.24 -6.65
CA GLU A 18 -7.75 10.09 -6.32
C GLU A 18 -8.23 11.47 -5.89
N SER A 19 -7.46 12.13 -5.04
CA SER A 19 -7.77 13.48 -4.58
C SER A 19 -6.53 14.10 -3.96
N THR A 20 -6.62 15.40 -3.64
CA THR A 20 -5.51 16.12 -3.00
C THR A 20 -6.00 16.78 -1.71
N PRO A 21 -6.44 15.99 -0.72
CA PRO A 21 -7.02 16.55 0.51
C PRO A 21 -5.98 17.27 1.39
N PHE A 22 -4.71 17.03 1.17
CA PHE A 22 -3.63 17.64 1.96
C PHE A 22 -2.89 18.72 1.18
N GLY A 23 -3.49 19.24 0.09
CA GLY A 23 -2.88 20.28 -0.73
C GLY A 23 -2.42 19.75 -2.08
N PRO A 24 -1.97 20.67 -2.96
CA PRO A 24 -1.70 20.31 -4.36
C PRO A 24 -0.47 19.42 -4.56
N ASP A 25 0.38 19.29 -3.55
CA ASP A 25 1.64 18.56 -3.70
C ASP A 25 1.55 17.10 -3.27
N VAL A 26 0.41 16.65 -2.77
CA VAL A 26 0.23 15.26 -2.33
C VAL A 26 -1.02 14.67 -2.96
N LEU A 27 -0.82 13.67 -3.81
CA LEU A 27 -1.92 12.95 -4.45
C LEU A 27 -2.25 11.73 -3.62
N VAL A 28 -3.51 11.57 -3.25
CA VAL A 28 -3.97 10.49 -2.37
C VAL A 28 -4.92 9.57 -3.12
N PHE A 29 -4.69 8.27 -3.00
CA PHE A 29 -5.56 7.25 -3.60
C PHE A 29 -6.32 6.53 -2.49
N LYS A 30 -7.63 6.47 -2.63
CA LYS A 30 -8.52 5.87 -1.64
C LYS A 30 -9.42 4.83 -2.27
N VAL A 31 -9.87 3.91 -1.45
CA VAL A 31 -10.95 3.00 -1.80
C VAL A 31 -11.96 3.06 -0.66
N ARG A 32 -13.19 3.46 -1.00
CA ARG A 32 -14.28 3.62 -0.01
C ARG A 32 -13.85 4.47 1.19
N GLY A 33 -13.14 5.55 0.91
CA GLY A 33 -12.71 6.49 1.94
C GLY A 33 -11.45 6.12 2.70
N LYS A 34 -10.85 4.97 2.42
CA LYS A 34 -9.61 4.53 3.09
C LYS A 34 -8.42 4.75 2.17
N MET A 35 -7.39 5.43 2.67
CA MET A 35 -6.17 5.65 1.91
C MET A 35 -5.39 4.36 1.77
N PHE A 36 -4.91 4.08 0.55
CA PHE A 36 -3.99 2.96 0.35
C PHE A 36 -2.70 3.39 -0.33
N ALA A 37 -2.65 4.62 -0.87
CA ALA A 37 -1.43 5.13 -1.49
C ALA A 37 -1.42 6.65 -1.45
N LEU A 38 -0.23 7.22 -1.29
CA LEU A 38 -0.02 8.66 -1.39
C LEU A 38 1.22 8.90 -2.24
N ALA A 39 1.20 9.92 -3.08
CA ALA A 39 2.36 10.27 -3.91
C ALA A 39 2.74 11.72 -3.65
N ALA A 40 4.01 11.95 -3.34
CA ALA A 40 4.54 13.30 -3.18
C ALA A 40 4.91 13.82 -4.57
N LEU A 41 4.17 14.83 -5.05
CA LEU A 41 4.31 15.31 -6.43
C LEU A 41 5.53 16.20 -6.64
N ASP A 42 6.07 16.76 -5.57
CA ASP A 42 7.21 17.66 -5.63
C ASP A 42 8.54 17.01 -5.23
N GLU A 43 8.57 15.70 -5.05
CA GLU A 43 9.77 15.00 -4.63
C GLU A 43 10.54 14.42 -5.83
N VAL A 44 11.87 14.50 -5.74
CA VAL A 44 12.78 13.88 -6.71
C VAL A 44 13.86 13.19 -5.91
N PRO A 45 14.03 11.86 -6.03
CA PRO A 45 13.22 10.92 -6.84
C PRO A 45 11.78 10.82 -6.35
N THR A 46 10.89 10.40 -7.23
CA THR A 46 9.48 10.25 -6.90
C THR A 46 9.30 9.24 -5.77
N ALA A 47 8.65 9.67 -4.71
CA ALA A 47 8.42 8.84 -3.53
C ALA A 47 6.93 8.70 -3.26
N VAL A 48 6.53 7.50 -2.89
CA VAL A 48 5.14 7.20 -2.56
C VAL A 48 5.07 6.55 -1.19
N ASN A 49 3.92 6.64 -0.54
CA ASN A 49 3.67 5.95 0.72
C ASN A 49 2.64 4.86 0.48
N LEU A 50 2.96 3.66 0.95
CA LEU A 50 2.10 2.49 0.81
C LEU A 50 1.95 1.81 2.16
N LYS A 51 0.72 1.42 2.49
CA LYS A 51 0.45 0.69 3.72
C LYS A 51 1.03 -0.71 3.62
N CYS A 52 1.51 -1.23 4.73
CA CYS A 52 2.19 -2.52 4.73
C CYS A 52 2.04 -3.22 6.07
N ASP A 53 1.93 -4.54 6.03
CA ASP A 53 2.02 -5.36 7.23
C ASP A 53 3.37 -5.09 7.92
N PRO A 54 3.40 -4.91 9.24
CA PRO A 54 4.64 -4.52 9.93
C PRO A 54 5.83 -5.44 9.70
N ASP A 55 5.63 -6.74 9.68
CA ASP A 55 6.74 -7.67 9.47
C ASP A 55 7.26 -7.59 8.05
N LEU A 56 6.36 -7.52 7.09
CA LEU A 56 6.75 -7.36 5.68
C LEU A 56 7.42 -6.00 5.46
N ALA A 57 6.95 -4.96 6.17
CA ALA A 57 7.55 -3.64 6.05
C ALA A 57 9.03 -3.66 6.41
N LEU A 58 9.36 -4.33 7.51
CA LEU A 58 10.76 -4.46 7.93
C LEU A 58 11.58 -5.25 6.92
N GLU A 59 11.00 -6.31 6.39
CA GLU A 59 11.67 -7.16 5.41
C GLU A 59 11.98 -6.39 4.13
N LEU A 60 11.03 -5.59 3.66
CA LEU A 60 11.21 -4.79 2.45
C LEU A 60 12.25 -3.69 2.65
N ARG A 61 12.26 -3.05 3.83
CA ARG A 61 13.27 -2.04 4.16
C ARG A 61 14.67 -2.63 4.18
N ASP A 62 14.78 -3.86 4.63
CA ASP A 62 16.05 -4.55 4.67
C ASP A 62 16.52 -4.95 3.27
N ARG A 63 15.57 -5.32 2.41
CA ARG A 63 15.88 -5.79 1.06
C ARG A 63 16.21 -4.68 0.07
N TYR A 64 15.54 -3.53 0.20
CA TYR A 64 15.67 -2.43 -0.77
C TYR A 64 16.00 -1.12 -0.09
N GLU A 65 17.08 -0.47 -0.54
CA GLU A 65 17.43 0.87 -0.05
C GLU A 65 16.34 1.88 -0.34
N GLN A 66 15.56 1.67 -1.39
CA GLN A 66 14.51 2.58 -1.82
C GLN A 66 13.28 2.49 -0.93
N VAL A 67 13.21 1.51 -0.02
CA VAL A 67 12.08 1.33 0.90
C VAL A 67 12.50 1.79 2.28
N MET A 68 11.77 2.76 2.81
CA MET A 68 12.09 3.42 4.08
C MET A 68 10.84 3.48 4.97
N PRO A 69 11.00 3.71 6.28
CA PRO A 69 9.84 3.93 7.14
C PRO A 69 9.00 5.09 6.63
N GLY A 70 7.69 5.00 6.75
CA GLY A 70 6.77 5.99 6.19
C GLY A 70 7.02 7.40 6.74
N TYR A 71 7.39 8.31 5.83
CA TYR A 71 7.66 9.69 6.18
C TYR A 71 6.32 10.40 6.44
N HIS A 72 6.21 11.03 7.59
CA HIS A 72 4.97 11.69 8.05
C HIS A 72 3.79 10.72 8.21
N MET A 73 4.08 9.43 8.31
CA MET A 73 3.06 8.39 8.47
C MET A 73 3.38 7.53 9.69
N ASN A 74 2.45 6.66 10.07
CA ASN A 74 2.72 5.65 11.09
C ASN A 74 3.77 4.68 10.53
N LYS A 75 4.98 4.72 11.07
CA LYS A 75 6.12 3.99 10.52
C LYS A 75 6.03 2.48 10.69
N LYS A 76 5.14 2.02 11.56
CA LYS A 76 4.93 0.59 11.74
C LYS A 76 4.09 0.01 10.61
N HIS A 77 3.17 0.81 10.07
CA HIS A 77 2.19 0.33 9.08
C HIS A 77 2.36 0.94 7.69
N TRP A 78 3.35 1.83 7.50
CA TRP A 78 3.55 2.49 6.22
C TRP A 78 5.01 2.52 5.83
N ASN A 79 5.27 2.32 4.55
CA ASN A 79 6.60 2.48 3.96
C ASN A 79 6.57 3.64 2.97
N THR A 80 7.69 4.36 2.90
CA THR A 80 7.95 5.30 1.82
C THR A 80 8.81 4.58 0.81
N VAL A 81 8.44 4.61 -0.45
CA VAL A 81 9.12 3.87 -1.52
C VAL A 81 9.48 4.82 -2.65
N GLU A 82 10.75 4.83 -3.03
CA GLU A 82 11.20 5.52 -4.24
C GLU A 82 10.91 4.59 -5.41
N ILE A 83 10.10 5.05 -6.35
CA ILE A 83 9.59 4.17 -7.41
C ILE A 83 10.39 4.22 -8.71
N GLU A 84 11.32 5.16 -8.83
CA GLU A 84 12.14 5.30 -10.03
C GLU A 84 13.51 4.69 -9.84
N GLY A 85 13.62 3.41 -10.16
CA GLY A 85 14.89 2.67 -10.09
C GLY A 85 15.05 1.92 -8.77
N GLY A 86 15.74 0.82 -8.80
CA GLY A 86 16.07 0.03 -7.62
C GLY A 86 15.10 -1.08 -7.31
N VAL A 87 13.82 -0.78 -7.24
CA VAL A 87 12.80 -1.79 -6.99
C VAL A 87 12.16 -2.20 -8.32
N PRO A 88 12.18 -3.48 -8.68
CA PRO A 88 11.57 -3.92 -9.95
C PRO A 88 10.07 -3.61 -9.99
N ASP A 89 9.58 -3.25 -11.16
CA ASP A 89 8.16 -2.93 -11.33
C ASP A 89 7.21 -4.03 -10.83
N PRO A 90 7.46 -5.32 -11.08
CA PRO A 90 6.58 -6.36 -10.52
C PRO A 90 6.51 -6.32 -9.00
N GLU A 91 7.62 -5.99 -8.33
CA GLU A 91 7.63 -5.89 -6.87
C GLU A 91 6.88 -4.65 -6.40
N LEU A 92 7.01 -3.54 -7.13
CA LEU A 92 6.24 -2.33 -6.82
C LEU A 92 4.74 -2.60 -6.92
N ARG A 93 4.33 -3.32 -7.97
CA ARG A 93 2.93 -3.67 -8.14
C ARG A 93 2.43 -4.54 -6.99
N LYS A 94 3.27 -5.48 -6.52
CA LYS A 94 2.91 -6.29 -5.35
C LYS A 94 2.73 -5.45 -4.11
N MET A 95 3.58 -4.44 -3.92
CA MET A 95 3.46 -3.54 -2.77
C MET A 95 2.16 -2.73 -2.83
N ILE A 96 1.79 -2.27 -4.02
CA ILE A 96 0.54 -1.54 -4.21
C ILE A 96 -0.65 -2.47 -3.94
N ASP A 97 -0.61 -3.67 -4.51
CA ASP A 97 -1.66 -4.66 -4.32
C ASP A 97 -1.84 -5.00 -2.84
N HIS A 98 -0.73 -5.19 -2.14
CA HIS A 98 -0.75 -5.51 -0.71
C HIS A 98 -1.40 -4.39 0.09
N SER A 99 -1.02 -3.13 -0.21
CA SER A 99 -1.60 -1.99 0.47
C SER A 99 -3.11 -1.90 0.23
N TYR A 100 -3.52 -2.07 -1.02
CA TYR A 100 -4.94 -2.07 -1.37
C TYR A 100 -5.68 -3.19 -0.63
N ASP A 101 -5.10 -4.38 -0.61
CA ASP A 101 -5.72 -5.53 0.06
C ASP A 101 -5.89 -5.30 1.56
N LEU A 102 -4.91 -4.68 2.20
CA LEU A 102 -5.01 -4.41 3.64
C LEU A 102 -6.22 -3.55 3.99
N VAL A 103 -6.50 -2.53 3.19
CA VAL A 103 -7.62 -1.65 3.49
C VAL A 103 -8.95 -2.23 3.02
N THR A 104 -8.97 -3.03 1.94
CA THR A 104 -10.20 -3.61 1.45
C THR A 104 -10.64 -4.84 2.23
N LYS A 105 -9.70 -5.59 2.78
CA LYS A 105 -10.06 -6.72 3.63
C LYS A 105 -10.92 -6.28 4.79
N ARG A 106 -10.54 -5.18 5.44
CA ARG A 106 -11.33 -4.65 6.54
C ARG A 106 -12.73 -4.27 6.10
N LEU A 107 -12.84 -3.65 4.92
CA LEU A 107 -14.12 -3.20 4.42
C LEU A 107 -15.03 -4.35 4.02
N ARG A 108 -14.43 -5.47 3.60
CA ARG A 108 -15.21 -6.62 3.15
C ARG A 108 -15.66 -7.54 4.26
N GLN A 109 -14.99 -7.50 5.40
CA GLN A 109 -15.33 -8.39 6.50
C GLN A 109 -16.46 -7.82 7.34
N PRO A 110 -17.61 -8.49 7.41
CA PRO A 110 -18.69 -8.07 8.30
C PRO A 110 -18.21 -8.20 9.73
N LYS A 111 -18.62 -7.29 10.58
CA LYS A 111 -18.21 -7.32 11.98
C LYS A 111 -18.59 -8.61 12.68
N ALA A 112 -19.77 -9.11 12.38
CA ALA A 112 -20.22 -10.36 12.98
C ALA A 112 -19.39 -11.52 12.53
N LYS A 113 -18.81 -11.45 11.35
CA LYS A 113 -18.05 -12.52 10.84
C LYS A 113 -16.69 -12.64 11.43
N VAL A 114 -16.23 -11.65 12.07
CA VAL A 114 -14.94 -11.72 12.70
C VAL A 114 -14.82 -12.95 13.55
N ALA A 115 -15.90 -13.39 14.11
CA ALA A 115 -15.88 -14.59 14.92
C ALA A 115 -15.81 -15.84 14.09
N ALA A 116 -16.18 -15.79 12.88
CA ALA A 116 -16.31 -16.98 12.10
C ALA A 116 -15.14 -17.35 11.28
N GLN A 117 -14.26 -16.72 10.99
CA GLN A 117 -13.36 -17.22 10.15
C GLN A 117 -12.06 -17.22 10.31
N SER A 118 -11.88 -17.33 10.80
CA SER A 118 -10.80 -17.44 10.88
C SER A 118 -10.06 -18.31 10.33
N ARG A 119 -10.31 -18.73 9.89
CA ARG A 119 -9.80 -19.38 9.71
C ARG A 119 -9.25 -19.46 8.85
N ARG A 120 -9.25 -19.68 8.45
CA ARG A 120 -8.91 -19.89 8.03
C ARG A 120 -8.08 -19.58 7.81
N ASN A 121 -8.07 -20.06 7.58
CA ASN A 121 -7.61 -19.94 7.70
C ASN A 121 -6.80 -19.93 7.51
N SER A 122 -6.70 -20.15 7.17
CA SER A 122 -6.33 -20.20 7.48
C SER A 122 -5.43 -20.34 7.00
N THR A 123 -5.39 -20.49 6.56
CA THR A 123 -4.96 -20.69 6.50
C THR A 123 -4.16 -20.57 6.21
N ALA A 124 -4.28 -20.64 5.85
CA ALA A 124 -3.98 -20.55 5.91
C ALA A 124 -3.08 -20.42 5.84
N ALA A 125 -3.48 -20.32 5.48
CA ALA A 125 -3.15 -20.15 5.69
C ALA A 125 -2.22 -20.09 5.55
N ARG A 126 -2.54 -19.98 5.34
CA ARG A 126 -2.26 -19.99 5.46
C ARG A 126 -1.69 -19.76 5.43
N ARG A 127 -1.63 -19.72 4.98
CA ARG A 127 -1.56 -19.65 5.14
C ARG A 127 -1.19 -19.25 5.40
N GLY A 128 -1.45 -19.40 4.56
CA GLY A 128 -1.46 -19.16 5.01
C GLY A 128 -0.99 -18.89 5.17
N ARG A 129 -1.20 -18.85 5.07
CA ARG A 129 -1.34 -18.78 5.47
C ARG A 129 -1.11 -18.55 5.73
N ARG A 130 -0.90 -18.44 5.18
CA ARG A 130 -1.16 -18.41 5.64
C ARG A 130 -0.94 -18.36 5.97
#